data_6b5d7da5169bf7fe2ebe1edbb362171b
#
_entry.id   6b5d7da5169bf7fe2ebe1edbb362171b
#
_cell.length_a   1.000
_cell.length_b   1.000
_cell.length_c   1.000
_cell.angle_alpha   90.00
_cell.angle_beta   90.00
_cell.angle_gamma   90.00
#
_symmetry.space_group_name_H-M   'P 1'
#
loop_
_entity.id
_entity.type
_entity.pdbx_description
1 polymer ?
#
loop_
_entity_poly.entity_id
_entity_poly.type
_entity_poly.pdbx_seq_one_letter_code
_entity_poly.pdbx_strand_id
1 'polypeptide(L)'
;MTSMDSDLVSIITPAYRCAGVVGDTIRSVLGQTYPHWEMLIVEDCSPDNTRDVLREWTKVDPRVHLIEQPKNGGPAMARNAALERAQGRWIAFLDSDDLWLPQKLERSIAFAESQLAPLVFTGFRRIQADGGREGRYIGVPCTMSYRQLLGNTAIATSTVLLDRHVVGEVRMRKTYYDDFDCWLQLLKPGRTAYGLDEDLMRYRVMGESVSRNKSNSATKVWRAYRDIEQLSVPAACWYFTNYAVRGLLKYGRY
;
A
#
# COMPACT_ATOMS: atom_id res chain seq x y z
N MET A 1 -26.67 3.62 7.68
CA MET A 1 -25.25 3.60 8.03
C MET A 1 -25.01 2.27 8.70
N THR A 2 -24.37 1.32 8.04
CA THR A 2 -23.91 0.05 8.64
C THR A 2 -22.90 0.40 9.73
N SER A 3 -23.09 -0.12 10.95
CA SER A 3 -22.10 0.04 12.01
C SER A 3 -20.81 -0.63 11.55
N MET A 4 -19.71 0.13 11.48
CA MET A 4 -18.39 -0.46 11.21
C MET A 4 -18.02 -1.35 12.39
N ASP A 5 -17.57 -2.58 12.11
CA ASP A 5 -17.02 -3.45 13.13
C ASP A 5 -15.71 -2.85 13.64
N SER A 6 -15.65 -2.55 14.96
CA SER A 6 -14.52 -1.83 15.56
C SER A 6 -13.18 -2.59 15.46
N ASP A 7 -13.24 -3.89 15.31
CA ASP A 7 -12.07 -4.76 15.33
C ASP A 7 -11.70 -5.31 13.94
N LEU A 8 -12.62 -5.20 12.96
CA LEU A 8 -12.41 -5.74 11.63
C LEU A 8 -11.37 -4.94 10.83
N VAL A 9 -10.47 -5.66 10.16
CA VAL A 9 -9.53 -5.10 9.17
C VAL A 9 -10.02 -5.44 7.77
N SER A 10 -10.28 -4.45 6.93
CA SER A 10 -10.49 -4.66 5.50
C SER A 10 -9.17 -4.53 4.75
N ILE A 11 -8.71 -5.62 4.17
CA ILE A 11 -7.47 -5.70 3.39
C ILE A 11 -7.79 -5.46 1.92
N ILE A 12 -7.23 -4.40 1.35
CA ILE A 12 -7.49 -3.91 0.00
C ILE A 12 -6.41 -4.39 -0.95
N THR A 13 -6.77 -5.27 -1.89
CA THR A 13 -5.81 -5.90 -2.80
C THR A 13 -6.23 -5.75 -4.26
N PRO A 14 -5.57 -4.87 -5.04
CA PRO A 14 -5.74 -4.83 -6.48
C PRO A 14 -5.01 -6.01 -7.14
N ALA A 15 -5.62 -6.69 -8.09
CA ALA A 15 -5.06 -7.85 -8.77
C ALA A 15 -5.12 -7.68 -10.29
N TYR A 16 -3.96 -7.72 -10.94
CA TYR A 16 -3.83 -7.70 -12.38
C TYR A 16 -2.58 -8.43 -12.83
N ARG A 17 -2.73 -9.47 -13.68
CA ARG A 17 -1.62 -10.30 -14.19
C ARG A 17 -0.75 -10.89 -13.08
N CYS A 18 -1.35 -11.44 -12.06
CA CYS A 18 -0.67 -11.94 -10.88
C CYS A 18 -0.91 -13.42 -10.58
N ALA A 19 -1.40 -14.19 -11.55
CA ALA A 19 -1.76 -15.61 -11.38
C ALA A 19 -0.65 -16.45 -10.70
N GLY A 20 0.62 -16.18 -11.02
CA GLY A 20 1.76 -16.95 -10.51
C GLY A 20 2.20 -16.59 -9.08
N VAL A 21 1.73 -15.46 -8.52
CA VAL A 21 2.23 -14.96 -7.23
C VAL A 21 1.13 -14.65 -6.21
N VAL A 22 -0.09 -14.37 -6.65
CA VAL A 22 -1.19 -13.96 -5.77
C VAL A 22 -1.55 -15.02 -4.71
N GLY A 23 -1.32 -16.31 -5.01
CA GLY A 23 -1.49 -17.39 -4.04
C GLY A 23 -0.58 -17.25 -2.81
N ASP A 24 0.65 -16.77 -2.99
CA ASP A 24 1.57 -16.52 -1.87
C ASP A 24 1.06 -15.34 -1.02
N THR A 25 0.58 -14.28 -1.67
CA THR A 25 -0.02 -13.12 -1.02
C THR A 25 -1.20 -13.52 -0.15
N ILE A 26 -2.15 -14.30 -0.68
CA ILE A 26 -3.31 -14.78 0.07
C ILE A 26 -2.88 -15.67 1.24
N ARG A 27 -1.94 -16.63 1.03
CA ARG A 27 -1.40 -17.45 2.12
C ARG A 27 -0.79 -16.61 3.24
N SER A 28 -0.12 -15.50 2.91
CA SER A 28 0.45 -14.59 3.91
C SER A 28 -0.61 -13.89 4.77
N VAL A 29 -1.80 -13.65 4.22
CA VAL A 29 -2.97 -13.12 4.95
C VAL A 29 -3.63 -14.20 5.80
N LEU A 30 -3.81 -15.40 5.27
CA LEU A 30 -4.35 -16.54 6.01
C LEU A 30 -3.49 -16.89 7.24
N GLY A 31 -2.18 -16.65 7.17
CA GLY A 31 -1.22 -16.86 8.27
C GLY A 31 -1.13 -15.73 9.28
N GLN A 32 -1.97 -14.70 9.23
CA GLN A 32 -1.94 -13.61 10.20
C GLN A 32 -2.37 -14.05 11.59
N THR A 33 -1.64 -13.59 12.63
CA THR A 33 -1.99 -13.86 14.04
C THR A 33 -3.23 -13.11 14.49
N TYR A 34 -3.56 -11.98 13.85
CA TYR A 34 -4.79 -11.24 14.08
C TYR A 34 -5.94 -11.88 13.28
N PRO A 35 -7.01 -12.37 13.93
CA PRO A 35 -8.03 -13.20 13.25
C PRO A 35 -9.17 -12.43 12.58
N HIS A 36 -9.40 -11.15 12.99
CA HIS A 36 -10.57 -10.36 12.55
C HIS A 36 -10.25 -9.54 11.30
N TRP A 37 -10.32 -10.17 10.13
CA TRP A 37 -10.07 -9.51 8.85
C TRP A 37 -10.99 -10.04 7.75
N GLU A 38 -11.21 -9.22 6.75
CA GLU A 38 -11.71 -9.57 5.42
C GLU A 38 -10.67 -9.14 4.38
N MET A 39 -10.52 -9.92 3.30
CA MET A 39 -9.63 -9.58 2.20
C MET A 39 -10.47 -9.32 0.95
N LEU A 40 -10.45 -8.10 0.45
CA LEU A 40 -11.19 -7.64 -0.72
C LEU A 40 -10.23 -7.57 -1.91
N ILE A 41 -10.25 -8.60 -2.74
CA ILE A 41 -9.39 -8.71 -3.93
C ILE A 41 -10.18 -8.23 -5.15
N VAL A 42 -9.66 -7.21 -5.83
CA VAL A 42 -10.28 -6.68 -7.05
C VAL A 42 -9.51 -7.14 -8.26
N GLU A 43 -10.09 -8.05 -9.03
CA GLU A 43 -9.57 -8.50 -10.32
C GLU A 43 -9.88 -7.45 -11.39
N ASP A 44 -8.83 -6.80 -11.91
CA ASP A 44 -8.92 -5.65 -12.80
C ASP A 44 -8.85 -6.04 -14.28
N CYS A 45 -9.66 -7.03 -14.70
CA CYS A 45 -9.78 -7.51 -16.07
C CYS A 45 -8.45 -8.03 -16.65
N SER A 46 -7.82 -8.98 -15.96
CA SER A 46 -6.56 -9.61 -16.37
C SER A 46 -6.74 -10.45 -17.63
N PRO A 47 -5.78 -10.42 -18.58
CA PRO A 47 -5.81 -11.24 -19.79
C PRO A 47 -5.28 -12.67 -19.56
N ASP A 48 -4.65 -12.94 -18.40
CA ASP A 48 -4.15 -14.25 -17.99
C ASP A 48 -5.18 -14.99 -17.10
N ASN A 49 -4.81 -16.10 -16.52
CA ASN A 49 -5.67 -16.91 -15.67
C ASN A 49 -5.80 -16.40 -14.20
N THR A 50 -5.42 -15.16 -13.93
CA THR A 50 -5.52 -14.55 -12.58
C THR A 50 -6.92 -14.69 -11.99
N ARG A 51 -7.97 -14.43 -12.80
CA ARG A 51 -9.36 -14.54 -12.37
C ARG A 51 -9.72 -15.92 -11.86
N ASP A 52 -9.36 -16.95 -12.60
CA ASP A 52 -9.70 -18.35 -12.23
C ASP A 52 -8.94 -18.77 -10.98
N VAL A 53 -7.67 -18.38 -10.85
CA VAL A 53 -6.89 -18.60 -9.63
C VAL A 53 -7.56 -17.95 -8.42
N LEU A 54 -8.03 -16.70 -8.55
CA LEU A 54 -8.70 -15.99 -7.46
C LEU A 54 -10.04 -16.62 -7.07
N ARG A 55 -10.82 -17.10 -8.05
CA ARG A 55 -12.07 -17.84 -7.78
C ARG A 55 -11.85 -19.09 -6.95
N GLU A 56 -10.75 -19.81 -7.17
CA GLU A 56 -10.42 -20.97 -6.34
C GLU A 56 -10.10 -20.56 -4.90
N TRP A 57 -9.38 -19.46 -4.70
CA TRP A 57 -9.06 -18.96 -3.35
C TRP A 57 -10.29 -18.53 -2.54
N THR A 58 -11.36 -18.01 -3.17
CA THR A 58 -12.60 -17.69 -2.45
C THR A 58 -13.33 -18.92 -1.89
N LYS A 59 -13.01 -20.11 -2.38
CA LYS A 59 -13.55 -21.39 -1.85
C LYS A 59 -12.77 -21.89 -0.65
N VAL A 60 -11.52 -21.41 -0.45
CA VAL A 60 -10.63 -21.86 0.62
C VAL A 60 -10.98 -21.21 1.96
N ASP A 61 -11.28 -19.88 1.95
CA ASP A 61 -11.62 -19.16 3.18
C ASP A 61 -12.73 -18.13 2.88
N PRO A 62 -13.85 -18.13 3.63
CA PRO A 62 -14.98 -17.23 3.40
C PRO A 62 -14.67 -15.75 3.64
N ARG A 63 -13.55 -15.43 4.30
CA ARG A 63 -13.08 -14.04 4.51
C ARG A 63 -12.38 -13.47 3.26
N VAL A 64 -12.09 -14.29 2.25
CA VAL A 64 -11.50 -13.85 0.98
C VAL A 64 -12.61 -13.58 -0.03
N HIS A 65 -12.78 -12.34 -0.42
CA HIS A 65 -13.82 -11.88 -1.32
C HIS A 65 -13.22 -11.41 -2.65
N LEU A 66 -13.78 -11.88 -3.75
CA LEU A 66 -13.41 -11.49 -5.11
C LEU A 66 -14.40 -10.48 -5.67
N ILE A 67 -13.87 -9.38 -6.21
CA ILE A 67 -14.61 -8.36 -6.94
C ILE A 67 -14.07 -8.33 -8.36
N GLU A 68 -14.87 -8.68 -9.34
CA GLU A 68 -14.46 -8.67 -10.74
C GLU A 68 -14.86 -7.35 -11.41
N GLN A 69 -13.89 -6.64 -11.99
CA GLN A 69 -14.13 -5.43 -12.76
C GLN A 69 -14.56 -5.76 -14.19
N PRO A 70 -15.52 -5.03 -14.77
CA PRO A 70 -15.97 -5.25 -16.15
C PRO A 70 -14.93 -4.77 -17.19
N LYS A 71 -14.00 -3.92 -16.80
CA LYS A 71 -12.90 -3.40 -17.64
C LYS A 71 -11.72 -3.00 -16.77
N ASN A 72 -10.53 -3.03 -17.35
CA ASN A 72 -9.32 -2.57 -16.64
C ASN A 72 -9.42 -1.06 -16.33
N GLY A 73 -9.35 -0.73 -15.05
CA GLY A 73 -9.39 0.63 -14.51
C GLY A 73 -8.05 1.14 -14.00
N GLY A 74 -7.12 0.22 -13.72
CA GLY A 74 -5.84 0.45 -13.07
C GLY A 74 -5.94 0.38 -11.53
N PRO A 75 -4.79 0.40 -10.84
CA PRO A 75 -4.71 0.08 -9.41
C PRO A 75 -5.53 1.01 -8.52
N ALA A 76 -5.60 2.31 -8.82
CA ALA A 76 -6.42 3.25 -8.05
C ALA A 76 -7.91 2.90 -8.10
N MET A 77 -8.43 2.57 -9.28
CA MET A 77 -9.85 2.24 -9.45
C MET A 77 -10.17 0.87 -8.83
N ALA A 78 -9.26 -0.09 -8.93
CA ALA A 78 -9.39 -1.37 -8.25
C ALA A 78 -9.42 -1.19 -6.72
N ARG A 79 -8.49 -0.41 -6.15
CA ARG A 79 -8.51 -0.13 -4.71
C ARG A 79 -9.79 0.60 -4.27
N ASN A 80 -10.29 1.54 -5.07
CA ASN A 80 -11.56 2.22 -4.75
C ASN A 80 -12.75 1.25 -4.73
N ALA A 81 -12.84 0.32 -5.67
CA ALA A 81 -13.91 -0.67 -5.70
C ALA A 81 -13.88 -1.60 -4.47
N ALA A 82 -12.71 -1.89 -3.92
CA ALA A 82 -12.58 -2.58 -2.64
C ALA A 82 -12.95 -1.67 -1.45
N LEU A 83 -12.47 -0.43 -1.42
CA LEU A 83 -12.76 0.55 -0.37
C LEU A 83 -14.27 0.83 -0.22
N GLU A 84 -15.01 0.85 -1.33
CA GLU A 84 -16.47 1.02 -1.35
C GLU A 84 -17.21 -0.17 -0.68
N ARG A 85 -16.60 -1.34 -0.60
CA ARG A 85 -17.17 -2.56 0.03
C ARG A 85 -16.59 -2.86 1.40
N ALA A 86 -15.52 -2.18 1.78
CA ALA A 86 -14.84 -2.37 3.05
C ALA A 86 -15.75 -2.08 4.25
N GLN A 87 -15.83 -3.02 5.21
CA GLN A 87 -16.68 -2.92 6.40
C GLN A 87 -15.89 -2.59 7.66
N GLY A 88 -14.58 -2.84 7.66
CA GLY A 88 -13.72 -2.68 8.81
C GLY A 88 -13.46 -1.22 9.20
N ARG A 89 -13.20 -1.02 10.50
CA ARG A 89 -12.58 0.20 11.03
C ARG A 89 -11.18 0.38 10.45
N TRP A 90 -10.42 -0.69 10.43
CA TRP A 90 -9.04 -0.69 9.94
C TRP A 90 -9.01 -0.96 8.44
N ILE A 91 -8.34 -0.11 7.69
CA ILE A 91 -8.08 -0.33 6.27
C ILE A 91 -6.60 -0.61 6.09
N ALA A 92 -6.27 -1.78 5.57
CA ALA A 92 -4.91 -2.16 5.24
C ALA A 92 -4.78 -2.38 3.72
N PHE A 93 -3.64 -2.00 3.16
CA PHE A 93 -3.36 -2.20 1.73
C PHE A 93 -2.32 -3.28 1.54
N LEU A 94 -2.55 -4.16 0.57
CA LEU A 94 -1.62 -5.22 0.20
C LEU A 94 -1.68 -5.43 -1.31
N ASP A 95 -0.58 -5.18 -2.00
CA ASP A 95 -0.48 -5.45 -3.44
C ASP A 95 -0.39 -6.98 -3.70
N SER A 96 -0.92 -7.45 -4.82
CA SER A 96 -1.13 -8.88 -5.12
C SER A 96 0.15 -9.68 -5.35
N ASP A 97 1.31 -9.06 -5.26
CA ASP A 97 2.65 -9.65 -5.39
C ASP A 97 3.50 -9.55 -4.12
N ASP A 98 3.01 -8.81 -3.09
CA ASP A 98 3.70 -8.64 -1.82
C ASP A 98 3.25 -9.67 -0.76
N LEU A 99 4.05 -9.82 0.32
CA LEU A 99 3.75 -10.75 1.42
C LEU A 99 3.81 -10.03 2.76
N TRP A 100 2.91 -10.39 3.65
CA TRP A 100 2.99 -9.99 5.06
C TRP A 100 3.61 -11.07 5.93
N LEU A 101 4.36 -10.66 6.95
CA LEU A 101 4.77 -11.57 8.02
C LEU A 101 3.60 -11.79 8.99
N PRO A 102 3.57 -12.92 9.73
CA PRO A 102 2.40 -13.33 10.51
C PRO A 102 1.87 -12.29 11.50
N GLN A 103 2.72 -11.47 12.09
CA GLN A 103 2.35 -10.48 13.10
C GLN A 103 2.03 -9.09 12.54
N LYS A 104 1.96 -8.92 11.19
CA LYS A 104 1.82 -7.60 10.55
C LYS A 104 0.59 -6.84 11.04
N LEU A 105 -0.59 -7.47 11.03
CA LEU A 105 -1.82 -6.81 11.45
C LEU A 105 -1.82 -6.54 12.95
N GLU A 106 -1.55 -7.53 13.76
CA GLU A 106 -1.51 -7.42 15.23
C GLU A 106 -0.58 -6.29 15.70
N ARG A 107 0.66 -6.27 15.20
CA ARG A 107 1.64 -5.25 15.58
C ARG A 107 1.24 -3.85 15.12
N SER A 108 0.72 -3.74 13.90
CA SER A 108 0.30 -2.46 13.34
C SER A 108 -0.91 -1.87 14.07
N ILE A 109 -1.90 -2.69 14.44
CA ILE A 109 -3.08 -2.25 15.20
C ILE A 109 -2.68 -1.82 16.61
N ALA A 110 -1.95 -2.67 17.34
CA ALA A 110 -1.50 -2.33 18.70
C ALA A 110 -0.69 -1.03 18.72
N PHE A 111 0.17 -0.81 17.72
CA PHE A 111 0.94 0.42 17.59
C PHE A 111 0.02 1.62 17.24
N ALA A 112 -0.93 1.45 16.32
CA ALA A 112 -1.87 2.50 15.95
C ALA A 112 -2.68 2.97 17.15
N GLU A 113 -3.18 2.05 17.96
CA GLU A 113 -3.95 2.35 19.17
C GLU A 113 -3.09 3.04 20.23
N SER A 114 -1.86 2.58 20.47
CA SER A 114 -0.94 3.18 21.44
C SER A 114 -0.56 4.62 21.11
N GLN A 115 -0.50 4.96 19.81
CA GLN A 115 -0.14 6.28 19.32
C GLN A 115 -1.35 7.16 18.94
N LEU A 116 -2.58 6.61 19.00
CA LEU A 116 -3.78 7.22 18.42
C LEU A 116 -3.55 7.63 16.95
N ALA A 117 -2.86 6.75 16.22
CA ALA A 117 -2.32 7.06 14.90
C ALA A 117 -3.39 6.93 13.80
N PRO A 118 -3.62 7.98 12.99
CA PRO A 118 -4.54 7.92 11.84
C PRO A 118 -4.02 7.03 10.71
N LEU A 119 -2.69 6.93 10.58
CA LEU A 119 -1.98 6.16 9.58
C LEU A 119 -0.71 5.58 10.18
N VAL A 120 -0.55 4.26 10.05
CA VAL A 120 0.68 3.54 10.38
C VAL A 120 1.29 2.96 9.12
N PHE A 121 2.63 2.96 9.03
CA PHE A 121 3.39 2.27 7.98
C PHE A 121 4.60 1.58 8.61
N THR A 122 5.06 0.48 7.98
CA THR A 122 6.09 -0.37 8.58
C THR A 122 7.34 -0.47 7.72
N GLY A 123 8.43 -0.95 8.34
CA GLY A 123 9.61 -1.40 7.62
C GLY A 123 9.34 -2.67 6.81
N PHE A 124 10.23 -2.97 5.87
CA PHE A 124 10.10 -4.12 4.98
C PHE A 124 11.44 -4.57 4.40
N ARG A 125 11.46 -5.75 3.79
CA ARG A 125 12.55 -6.21 2.92
C ARG A 125 12.05 -6.43 1.51
N ARG A 126 12.97 -6.31 0.54
CA ARG A 126 12.72 -6.74 -0.83
C ARG A 126 12.98 -8.22 -0.98
N ILE A 127 12.17 -8.88 -1.81
CA ILE A 127 12.40 -10.25 -2.24
C ILE A 127 12.47 -10.31 -3.76
N GLN A 128 13.14 -11.33 -4.30
CA GLN A 128 13.14 -11.61 -5.74
C GLN A 128 11.76 -12.09 -6.20
N ALA A 129 11.54 -12.10 -7.52
CA ALA A 129 10.28 -12.49 -8.12
C ALA A 129 9.84 -13.92 -7.73
N ASP A 130 10.79 -14.84 -7.55
CA ASP A 130 10.57 -16.21 -7.10
C ASP A 130 10.35 -16.36 -5.59
N GLY A 131 10.42 -15.24 -4.83
CA GLY A 131 10.31 -15.25 -3.37
C GLY A 131 11.57 -15.72 -2.63
N GLY A 132 12.67 -16.02 -3.36
CA GLY A 132 13.85 -16.68 -2.81
C GLY A 132 14.72 -15.78 -1.92
N ARG A 133 15.49 -14.87 -2.52
CA ARG A 133 16.48 -14.08 -1.78
C ARG A 133 15.88 -12.82 -1.17
N GLU A 134 16.07 -12.64 0.14
CA GLU A 134 15.74 -11.40 0.83
C GLU A 134 16.86 -10.36 0.73
N GLY A 135 16.46 -9.12 0.47
CA GLY A 135 17.33 -7.95 0.51
C GLY A 135 17.53 -7.41 1.93
N ARG A 136 18.23 -6.28 2.01
CA ARG A 136 18.42 -5.58 3.29
C ARG A 136 17.10 -5.05 3.83
N TYR A 137 17.04 -4.92 5.15
CA TYR A 137 15.94 -4.23 5.83
C TYR A 137 15.90 -2.75 5.43
N ILE A 138 14.71 -2.29 5.08
CA ILE A 138 14.40 -0.90 4.78
C ILE A 138 13.53 -0.38 5.93
N GLY A 139 14.17 0.30 6.87
CA GLY A 139 13.51 0.91 8.01
C GLY A 139 12.72 2.16 7.65
N VAL A 140 11.92 2.63 8.60
CA VAL A 140 11.04 3.78 8.43
C VAL A 140 11.29 4.83 9.52
N PRO A 141 11.07 6.13 9.24
CA PRO A 141 11.13 7.17 10.27
C PRO A 141 9.94 7.02 11.24
N CYS A 142 10.13 7.40 12.50
CA CYS A 142 9.08 7.32 13.52
C CYS A 142 7.80 8.09 13.14
N THR A 143 7.94 9.21 12.44
CA THR A 143 6.80 10.02 12.00
C THR A 143 7.01 10.58 10.60
N MET A 144 5.91 10.88 9.92
CA MET A 144 5.90 11.48 8.59
C MET A 144 4.76 12.49 8.49
N SER A 145 5.10 13.77 8.36
CA SER A 145 4.15 14.83 8.03
C SER A 145 4.00 15.01 6.52
N TYR A 146 2.98 15.77 6.09
CA TYR A 146 2.79 16.15 4.68
C TYR A 146 4.07 16.71 4.04
N ARG A 147 4.73 17.68 4.72
CA ARG A 147 5.96 18.31 4.19
C ARG A 147 7.14 17.33 4.10
N GLN A 148 7.25 16.43 5.05
CA GLN A 148 8.29 15.40 5.03
C GLN A 148 8.03 14.37 3.91
N LEU A 149 6.77 14.00 3.68
CA LEU A 149 6.37 13.07 2.63
C LEU A 149 6.64 13.65 1.23
N LEU A 150 6.43 14.94 1.01
CA LEU A 150 6.82 15.60 -0.25
C LEU A 150 8.31 15.38 -0.59
N GLY A 151 9.20 15.39 0.38
CA GLY A 151 10.63 15.13 0.17
C GLY A 151 11.08 13.67 0.32
N ASN A 152 10.14 12.72 0.50
CA ASN A 152 10.48 11.33 0.79
C ASN A 152 9.32 10.38 0.51
N THR A 153 9.43 9.54 -0.51
CA THR A 153 8.44 8.49 -0.80
C THR A 153 8.66 7.25 0.09
N ALA A 154 8.68 7.44 1.42
CA ALA A 154 8.99 6.37 2.37
C ALA A 154 7.83 5.42 2.65
N ILE A 155 6.59 5.84 2.40
CA ILE A 155 5.40 5.04 2.67
C ILE A 155 5.15 4.11 1.49
N ALA A 156 5.46 2.83 1.67
CA ALA A 156 5.12 1.78 0.70
C ALA A 156 3.68 1.30 0.94
N THR A 157 2.88 1.18 -0.11
CA THR A 157 1.44 0.90 -0.02
C THR A 157 1.13 -0.34 0.79
N SER A 158 1.81 -1.46 0.54
CA SER A 158 1.58 -2.73 1.26
C SER A 158 2.00 -2.72 2.74
N THR A 159 2.56 -1.59 3.24
CA THR A 159 2.88 -1.42 4.65
C THR A 159 1.81 -0.67 5.44
N VAL A 160 0.87 -0.03 4.76
CA VAL A 160 -0.06 0.94 5.35
C VAL A 160 -1.23 0.27 6.07
N LEU A 161 -1.53 0.80 7.26
CA LEU A 161 -2.78 0.60 8.01
C LEU A 161 -3.38 1.97 8.34
N LEU A 162 -4.68 2.16 8.09
CA LEU A 162 -5.43 3.39 8.39
C LEU A 162 -6.50 3.12 9.46
N ASP A 163 -6.70 4.05 10.37
CA ASP A 163 -7.91 4.12 11.21
C ASP A 163 -8.98 4.95 10.50
N ARG A 164 -9.98 4.28 9.94
CA ARG A 164 -11.09 4.90 9.19
C ARG A 164 -11.95 5.83 10.05
N HIS A 165 -12.03 5.59 11.37
CA HIS A 165 -12.72 6.50 12.29
C HIS A 165 -12.01 7.85 12.39
N VAL A 166 -10.70 7.89 12.21
CA VAL A 166 -9.90 9.12 12.29
C VAL A 166 -9.73 9.79 10.93
N VAL A 167 -9.45 9.00 9.89
CA VAL A 167 -9.17 9.57 8.55
C VAL A 167 -10.45 9.88 7.77
N GLY A 168 -11.57 9.20 8.08
CA GLY A 168 -12.82 9.30 7.34
C GLY A 168 -12.81 8.46 6.06
N GLU A 169 -13.52 8.94 5.04
CA GLU A 169 -13.55 8.29 3.73
C GLU A 169 -12.20 8.35 3.04
N VAL A 170 -11.74 7.19 2.58
CA VAL A 170 -10.48 7.04 1.83
C VAL A 170 -10.82 6.78 0.37
N ARG A 171 -10.28 7.60 -0.53
CA ARG A 171 -10.45 7.44 -1.97
C ARG A 171 -9.16 7.78 -2.72
N MET A 172 -8.74 6.90 -3.60
CA MET A 172 -7.60 7.14 -4.47
C MET A 172 -8.02 7.82 -5.75
N ARG A 173 -7.33 8.89 -6.14
CA ARG A 173 -7.52 9.54 -7.43
C ARG A 173 -6.65 8.83 -8.46
N LYS A 174 -7.17 8.63 -9.67
CA LYS A 174 -6.37 8.13 -10.79
C LYS A 174 -5.41 9.23 -11.25
N THR A 175 -4.17 9.16 -10.77
CA THR A 175 -3.12 10.15 -11.05
C THR A 175 -1.87 9.47 -11.62
N TYR A 176 -0.78 10.20 -11.71
CA TYR A 176 0.51 9.64 -12.13
C TYR A 176 1.16 8.79 -11.03
N TYR A 177 0.76 9.02 -9.77
CA TYR A 177 1.30 8.35 -8.59
C TYR A 177 0.19 8.25 -7.52
N ASP A 178 -0.72 7.33 -7.74
CA ASP A 178 -2.03 7.22 -7.06
C ASP A 178 -1.92 7.09 -5.54
N ASP A 179 -1.03 6.23 -5.07
CA ASP A 179 -0.79 5.97 -3.65
C ASP A 179 -0.11 7.17 -2.96
N PHE A 180 0.94 7.71 -3.57
CA PHE A 180 1.63 8.88 -3.05
C PHE A 180 0.68 10.08 -2.92
N ASP A 181 -0.16 10.32 -3.93
CA ASP A 181 -1.20 11.34 -3.88
C ASP A 181 -2.20 11.09 -2.74
N CYS A 182 -2.65 9.85 -2.57
CA CYS A 182 -3.56 9.49 -1.49
C CYS A 182 -2.96 9.81 -0.11
N TRP A 183 -1.72 9.40 0.13
CA TRP A 183 -1.05 9.67 1.40
C TRP A 183 -0.84 11.17 1.63
N LEU A 184 -0.50 11.93 0.62
CA LEU A 184 -0.41 13.40 0.71
C LEU A 184 -1.76 14.00 1.11
N GLN A 185 -2.87 13.60 0.48
CA GLN A 185 -4.19 14.12 0.83
C GLN A 185 -4.60 13.77 2.28
N LEU A 186 -4.30 12.57 2.75
CA LEU A 186 -4.58 12.18 4.13
C LEU A 186 -3.78 12.98 5.16
N LEU A 187 -2.55 13.38 4.83
CA LEU A 187 -1.69 14.16 5.74
C LEU A 187 -1.87 15.68 5.62
N LYS A 188 -2.45 16.16 4.53
CA LYS A 188 -2.63 17.60 4.24
C LYS A 188 -3.39 18.39 5.32
N PRO A 189 -4.43 17.83 5.99
CA PRO A 189 -5.12 18.50 7.10
C PRO A 189 -4.31 18.63 8.40
N GLY A 190 -3.00 18.40 8.37
CA GLY A 190 -2.13 18.46 9.56
C GLY A 190 -1.99 17.13 10.31
N ARG A 191 -2.47 16.03 9.74
CA ARG A 191 -2.26 14.69 10.31
C ARG A 191 -0.82 14.25 10.16
N THR A 192 -0.41 13.34 11.04
CA THR A 192 0.91 12.70 11.02
C THR A 192 0.74 11.21 10.77
N ALA A 193 1.54 10.64 9.87
CA ALA A 193 1.70 9.20 9.75
C ALA A 193 2.78 8.72 10.72
N TYR A 194 2.60 7.55 11.30
CA TYR A 194 3.49 6.96 12.30
C TYR A 194 4.19 5.72 11.74
N GLY A 195 5.50 5.69 11.82
CA GLY A 195 6.31 4.58 11.35
C GLY A 195 6.59 3.59 12.48
N LEU A 196 6.12 2.36 12.31
CA LEU A 196 6.53 1.21 13.12
C LEU A 196 7.76 0.59 12.47
N ASP A 197 8.94 0.86 13.04
CA ASP A 197 10.22 0.40 12.46
C ASP A 197 10.46 -1.09 12.76
N GLU A 198 9.56 -1.94 12.27
CA GLU A 198 9.62 -3.40 12.34
C GLU A 198 9.57 -4.02 10.96
N ASP A 199 10.26 -5.16 10.79
CA ASP A 199 10.32 -5.94 9.55
C ASP A 199 9.07 -6.82 9.42
N LEU A 200 8.00 -6.30 8.81
CA LEU A 200 6.69 -6.94 8.80
C LEU A 200 6.15 -7.25 7.38
N MET A 201 6.91 -6.93 6.32
CA MET A 201 6.45 -7.10 4.95
C MET A 201 7.60 -7.50 4.02
N ARG A 202 7.28 -8.23 2.96
CA ARG A 202 8.16 -8.60 1.86
C ARG A 202 7.68 -7.96 0.58
N TYR A 203 8.45 -7.01 0.07
CA TYR A 203 8.20 -6.32 -1.20
C TYR A 203 8.79 -7.13 -2.34
N ARG A 204 7.94 -7.70 -3.21
CA ARG A 204 8.39 -8.50 -4.34
C ARG A 204 8.83 -7.61 -5.51
N VAL A 205 10.03 -7.84 -6.00
CA VAL A 205 10.57 -7.11 -7.16
C VAL A 205 10.33 -7.93 -8.42
N MET A 206 9.26 -7.59 -9.14
CA MET A 206 8.94 -8.21 -10.43
C MET A 206 9.80 -7.61 -11.56
N GLY A 207 10.07 -8.39 -12.60
CA GLY A 207 10.89 -7.96 -13.75
C GLY A 207 10.34 -6.72 -14.47
N GLU A 208 9.01 -6.61 -14.58
CA GLU A 208 8.27 -5.51 -15.21
C GLU A 208 7.68 -4.50 -14.20
N SER A 209 8.17 -4.49 -12.97
CA SER A 209 7.64 -3.61 -11.91
C SER A 209 7.75 -2.14 -12.30
N VAL A 210 6.64 -1.40 -12.16
CA VAL A 210 6.54 0.05 -12.45
C VAL A 210 7.56 0.86 -11.66
N SER A 211 7.95 0.40 -10.46
CA SER A 211 8.92 1.05 -9.58
C SER A 211 10.39 0.90 -10.04
N ARG A 212 10.68 0.01 -10.99
CA ARG A 212 12.06 -0.26 -11.45
C ARG A 212 12.62 0.85 -12.35
N ASN A 213 11.77 1.55 -13.09
CA ASN A 213 12.20 2.65 -13.96
C ASN A 213 12.32 3.96 -13.15
N LYS A 214 13.54 4.25 -12.66
CA LYS A 214 13.84 5.43 -11.81
C LYS A 214 13.53 6.77 -12.51
N SER A 215 13.77 6.87 -13.82
CA SER A 215 13.48 8.10 -14.58
C SER A 215 11.98 8.36 -14.66
N ASN A 216 11.20 7.30 -14.87
CA ASN A 216 9.73 7.37 -14.89
C ASN A 216 9.18 7.74 -13.49
N SER A 217 9.74 7.17 -12.42
CA SER A 217 9.36 7.52 -11.05
C SER A 217 9.65 8.99 -10.71
N ALA A 218 10.82 9.50 -11.11
CA ALA A 218 11.17 10.91 -10.92
C ALA A 218 10.21 11.86 -11.65
N THR A 219 9.87 11.53 -12.91
CA THR A 219 8.90 12.29 -13.71
C THR A 219 7.51 12.28 -13.04
N LYS A 220 7.06 11.15 -12.52
CA LYS A 220 5.79 11.04 -11.80
C LYS A 220 5.75 11.93 -10.56
N VAL A 221 6.82 11.91 -9.74
CA VAL A 221 6.95 12.76 -8.55
C VAL A 221 6.93 14.24 -8.93
N TRP A 222 7.71 14.64 -9.95
CA TRP A 222 7.70 16.03 -10.44
C TRP A 222 6.31 16.49 -10.88
N ARG A 223 5.61 15.65 -11.66
CA ARG A 223 4.24 15.94 -12.09
C ARG A 223 3.26 15.99 -10.92
N ALA A 224 3.42 15.13 -9.91
CA ALA A 224 2.61 15.21 -8.70
C ALA A 224 2.78 16.58 -8.01
N TYR A 225 3.99 17.11 -7.90
CA TYR A 225 4.22 18.43 -7.32
C TYR A 225 3.61 19.56 -8.15
N ARG A 226 3.75 19.52 -9.48
CA ARG A 226 3.32 20.62 -10.35
C ARG A 226 1.84 20.58 -10.71
N ASP A 227 1.34 19.41 -11.07
CA ASP A 227 0.00 19.26 -11.64
C ASP A 227 -1.06 19.01 -10.54
N ILE A 228 -0.68 18.31 -9.46
CA ILE A 228 -1.62 17.90 -8.40
C ILE A 228 -1.52 18.82 -7.19
N GLU A 229 -0.32 18.95 -6.61
CA GLU A 229 -0.08 19.79 -5.42
C GLU A 229 0.08 21.27 -5.74
N GLN A 230 0.23 21.63 -7.03
CA GLN A 230 0.36 23.00 -7.55
C GLN A 230 1.46 23.81 -6.83
N LEU A 231 2.54 23.14 -6.43
CA LEU A 231 3.67 23.79 -5.79
C LEU A 231 4.32 24.82 -6.74
N SER A 232 4.80 25.93 -6.21
CA SER A 232 5.64 26.84 -6.98
C SER A 232 6.91 26.16 -7.47
N VAL A 233 7.51 26.62 -8.58
CA VAL A 233 8.74 26.02 -9.11
C VAL A 233 9.85 25.92 -8.07
N PRO A 234 10.16 26.97 -7.27
CA PRO A 234 11.18 26.87 -6.23
C PRO A 234 10.87 25.81 -5.17
N ALA A 235 9.61 25.70 -4.73
CA ALA A 235 9.19 24.69 -3.77
C ALA A 235 9.28 23.26 -4.36
N ALA A 236 8.85 23.08 -5.61
CA ALA A 236 8.96 21.79 -6.30
C ALA A 236 10.43 21.37 -6.46
N CYS A 237 11.33 22.28 -6.85
CA CYS A 237 12.77 22.02 -6.92
C CYS A 237 13.35 21.62 -5.56
N TRP A 238 12.98 22.32 -4.48
CA TRP A 238 13.43 21.98 -3.13
C TRP A 238 13.04 20.57 -2.70
N TYR A 239 11.75 20.21 -2.83
CA TYR A 239 11.30 18.87 -2.46
C TYR A 239 11.85 17.79 -3.38
N PHE A 240 11.99 18.07 -4.68
CA PHE A 240 12.55 17.14 -5.63
C PHE A 240 14.03 16.83 -5.36
N THR A 241 14.82 17.85 -4.99
CA THR A 241 16.22 17.66 -4.58
C THR A 241 16.31 16.77 -3.34
N ASN A 242 15.46 17.03 -2.32
CA ASN A 242 15.41 16.16 -1.13
C ASN A 242 15.03 14.71 -1.47
N TYR A 243 14.02 14.52 -2.33
CA TYR A 243 13.62 13.21 -2.83
C TYR A 243 14.78 12.48 -3.54
N ALA A 244 15.48 13.16 -4.44
CA ALA A 244 16.59 12.59 -5.20
C ALA A 244 17.76 12.20 -4.28
N VAL A 245 18.16 13.08 -3.35
CA VAL A 245 19.26 12.82 -2.39
C VAL A 245 18.91 11.63 -1.50
N ARG A 246 17.71 11.59 -0.93
CA ARG A 246 17.26 10.47 -0.08
C ARG A 246 17.15 9.17 -0.87
N GLY A 247 16.69 9.23 -2.12
CA GLY A 247 16.67 8.09 -3.03
C GLY A 247 18.07 7.53 -3.29
N LEU A 248 19.07 8.38 -3.53
CA LEU A 248 20.45 7.97 -3.69
C LEU A 248 21.02 7.33 -2.41
N LEU A 249 20.79 7.94 -1.25
CA LEU A 249 21.25 7.40 0.04
C LEU A 249 20.59 6.05 0.38
N LYS A 250 19.30 5.89 0.05
CA LYS A 250 18.54 4.65 0.28
C LYS A 250 19.00 3.50 -0.63
N TYR A 251 19.39 3.81 -1.87
CA TYR A 251 19.72 2.82 -2.91
C TYR A 251 21.22 2.75 -3.27
N GLY A 252 22.03 3.73 -2.89
CA GLY A 252 23.47 3.78 -3.16
C GLY A 252 24.34 2.90 -2.24
N ARG A 253 23.71 2.16 -1.32
CA ARG A 253 24.37 1.20 -0.41
C ARG A 253 24.12 -0.27 -0.80
N TYR A 254 23.85 -0.54 -2.07
CA TYR A 254 23.74 -1.89 -2.64
C TYR A 254 25.04 -2.30 -3.31
#